data_aa66c9eaf2d1b891dddc944211f60924
#
_entry.id   aa66c9eaf2d1b891dddc944211f60924
#
_cell.length_a   1.000
_cell.length_b   1.000
_cell.length_c   1.000
_cell.angle_alpha   90.00
_cell.angle_beta   90.00
_cell.angle_gamma   90.00
#
_symmetry.space_group_name_H-M   'P 1'
#
loop_
_entity.id
_entity.type
_entity.pdbx_description
1 polymer ?
#
loop_
_entity_poly.entity_id
_entity_poly.type
_entity_poly.pdbx_seq_one_letter_code
_entity_poly.pdbx_strand_id
1 'polypeptide(L)'
;MRDLFKEPAVHMFLLGLIVAVAILIAKGPPSADASRRVVVTGADLLQQRAAFMRTWQREPTPEELRSALEQHIRQEVLYREALAREYDRDDLVVRRAMQQKMEFLAASQALQEPPTEEEIEAFFALRQERYRLPAVLSFSQIYLSPDKRGVGAEQAAIDLLAQLRAEDPDARDLASYGDTIMLETSYAGQSEREVSAAFGELFAEAVVRLPVGEWQGPVSSGYGLHLVKVVEREESRVPEWREVAGRVISDIEFEAKASAKDQLYQEIAQNYEVFLDSEVRAFLESAG
;
A
#
# COMPACT_ATOMS: atom_id res chain seq x y z
N MET A 1 37.52 43.61 -40.61
CA MET A 1 36.91 43.76 -39.31
C MET A 1 36.38 45.19 -38.94
N ARG A 2 36.72 46.22 -39.70
CA ARG A 2 36.32 47.61 -39.40
C ARG A 2 34.93 48.02 -39.98
N ASP A 3 34.37 47.23 -40.90
CA ASP A 3 33.11 47.59 -41.55
C ASP A 3 31.86 46.95 -40.90
N LEU A 4 32.05 45.97 -40.02
CA LEU A 4 30.95 45.30 -39.29
C LEU A 4 30.19 46.26 -38.36
N PHE A 5 30.89 47.30 -37.86
CA PHE A 5 30.31 48.30 -36.94
C PHE A 5 29.54 49.42 -37.68
N LYS A 6 29.48 49.40 -39.03
CA LYS A 6 28.75 50.39 -39.81
C LYS A 6 27.39 49.88 -40.27
N GLU A 7 27.04 48.60 -40.00
CA GLU A 7 25.76 48.05 -40.40
C GLU A 7 24.64 48.47 -39.44
N PRO A 8 23.51 48.95 -39.95
CA PRO A 8 22.34 49.37 -39.11
C PRO A 8 21.85 48.22 -38.24
N ALA A 9 21.96 46.97 -38.68
CA ALA A 9 21.57 45.80 -37.93
C ALA A 9 22.39 45.60 -36.64
N VAL A 10 23.69 45.91 -36.66
CA VAL A 10 24.59 45.81 -35.50
C VAL A 10 24.22 46.91 -34.46
N HIS A 11 23.86 48.12 -34.92
CA HIS A 11 23.41 49.19 -34.00
C HIS A 11 22.08 48.83 -33.37
N MET A 12 21.13 48.24 -34.11
CA MET A 12 19.87 47.77 -33.54
C MET A 12 20.06 46.66 -32.51
N PHE A 13 20.98 45.73 -32.79
CA PHE A 13 21.31 44.64 -31.85
C PHE A 13 21.94 45.18 -30.56
N LEU A 14 22.90 46.11 -30.68
CA LEU A 14 23.54 46.75 -29.56
C LEU A 14 22.53 47.60 -28.74
N LEU A 15 21.65 48.31 -29.41
CA LEU A 15 20.57 49.07 -28.74
C LEU A 15 19.60 48.12 -27.99
N GLY A 16 19.21 47.01 -28.62
CA GLY A 16 18.40 45.97 -28.00
C GLY A 16 19.08 45.33 -26.78
N LEU A 17 20.38 45.08 -26.88
CA LEU A 17 21.17 44.55 -25.76
C LEU A 17 21.28 45.56 -24.61
N ILE A 18 21.53 46.84 -24.92
CA ILE A 18 21.58 47.91 -23.92
C ILE A 18 20.22 48.06 -23.21
N VAL A 19 19.11 48.02 -23.96
CA VAL A 19 17.76 48.05 -23.38
C VAL A 19 17.49 46.82 -22.52
N ALA A 20 17.87 45.64 -22.97
CA ALA A 20 17.73 44.40 -22.19
C ALA A 20 18.55 44.43 -20.89
N VAL A 21 19.80 44.93 -20.96
CA VAL A 21 20.66 45.11 -19.79
C VAL A 21 20.11 46.18 -18.85
N ALA A 22 19.61 47.30 -19.41
CA ALA A 22 18.96 48.35 -18.61
C ALA A 22 17.70 47.85 -17.90
N ILE A 23 16.88 47.01 -18.55
CA ILE A 23 15.71 46.37 -17.92
C ILE A 23 16.14 45.40 -16.82
N LEU A 24 17.21 44.61 -17.03
CA LEU A 24 17.79 43.73 -16.03
C LEU A 24 18.33 44.50 -14.81
N ILE A 25 19.01 45.63 -15.04
CA ILE A 25 19.55 46.51 -13.98
C ILE A 25 18.39 47.25 -13.28
N ALA A 26 17.39 47.73 -14.02
CA ALA A 26 16.22 48.40 -13.44
C ALA A 26 15.31 47.46 -12.64
N LYS A 27 15.28 46.18 -13.02
CA LYS A 27 14.57 45.16 -12.23
C LYS A 27 15.31 44.72 -10.98
N GLY A 28 16.56 45.12 -10.77
CA GLY A 28 17.38 44.81 -9.57
C GLY A 28 17.13 43.43 -8.95
N PRO A 29 18.03 42.86 -8.19
CA PRO A 29 17.65 41.70 -7.39
C PRO A 29 16.43 42.07 -6.53
N PRO A 30 15.44 41.18 -6.37
CA PRO A 30 14.26 41.46 -5.55
C PRO A 30 14.77 42.01 -4.21
N SER A 31 14.33 43.23 -3.86
CA SER A 31 14.79 43.88 -2.64
C SER A 31 14.56 42.92 -1.48
N ALA A 32 15.50 42.82 -0.56
CA ALA A 32 15.42 41.93 0.63
C ALA A 32 14.09 42.17 1.39
N ASP A 33 13.46 43.32 1.22
CA ASP A 33 12.18 43.69 1.77
C ASP A 33 10.99 43.01 1.04
N ALA A 34 11.09 42.77 -0.27
CA ALA A 34 10.06 42.07 -1.04
C ALA A 34 10.05 40.55 -0.71
N SER A 35 11.19 39.94 -0.41
CA SER A 35 11.30 38.53 -0.01
C SER A 35 10.72 38.24 1.39
N ARG A 36 10.66 39.26 2.25
CA ARG A 36 10.09 39.16 3.62
C ARG A 36 8.62 39.54 3.72
N ARG A 37 8.00 39.94 2.61
CA ARG A 37 6.59 40.35 2.59
C ARG A 37 5.69 39.16 2.23
N VAL A 38 4.96 38.58 3.20
CA VAL A 38 3.91 37.61 2.96
C VAL A 38 2.60 38.34 2.65
N VAL A 39 2.04 38.09 1.48
CA VAL A 39 0.74 38.65 1.06
C VAL A 39 -0.27 37.53 1.09
N VAL A 40 -1.29 37.65 1.93
CA VAL A 40 -2.42 36.71 1.99
C VAL A 40 -3.57 37.33 1.21
N THR A 41 -4.11 36.61 0.27
CA THR A 41 -5.13 37.08 -0.68
C THR A 41 -6.48 36.43 -0.43
N GLY A 42 -7.54 36.95 -1.09
CA GLY A 42 -8.83 36.26 -1.11
C GLY A 42 -8.80 34.86 -1.73
N ALA A 43 -7.86 34.60 -2.63
CA ALA A 43 -7.66 33.25 -3.19
C ALA A 43 -7.16 32.26 -2.12
N ASP A 44 -6.25 32.69 -1.26
CA ASP A 44 -5.75 31.87 -0.15
C ASP A 44 -6.88 31.56 0.84
N LEU A 45 -7.75 32.55 1.13
CA LEU A 45 -8.93 32.33 1.96
C LEU A 45 -9.85 31.25 1.36
N LEU A 46 -10.16 31.35 0.07
CA LEU A 46 -11.01 30.37 -0.62
C LEU A 46 -10.36 28.99 -0.65
N GLN A 47 -9.05 28.92 -0.84
CA GLN A 47 -8.29 27.67 -0.83
C GLN A 47 -8.33 26.98 0.55
N GLN A 48 -8.13 27.73 1.63
CA GLN A 48 -8.22 27.20 2.99
C GLN A 48 -9.62 26.69 3.31
N ARG A 49 -10.66 27.45 2.92
CA ARG A 49 -12.06 27.02 3.05
C ARG A 49 -12.33 25.72 2.28
N ALA A 50 -11.91 25.64 1.02
CA ALA A 50 -12.08 24.44 0.19
C ALA A 50 -11.31 23.22 0.75
N ALA A 51 -10.12 23.42 1.31
CA ALA A 51 -9.34 22.37 1.97
C ALA A 51 -10.07 21.85 3.21
N PHE A 52 -10.59 22.75 4.03
CA PHE A 52 -11.39 22.40 5.21
C PHE A 52 -12.63 21.57 4.84
N MET A 53 -13.39 22.06 3.84
CA MET A 53 -14.60 21.36 3.37
C MET A 53 -14.31 19.95 2.84
N ARG A 54 -13.19 19.75 2.14
CA ARG A 54 -12.79 18.39 1.67
C ARG A 54 -12.50 17.43 2.82
N THR A 55 -11.91 17.95 3.90
CA THR A 55 -11.50 17.10 5.04
C THR A 55 -12.68 16.82 5.98
N TRP A 56 -13.46 17.86 6.30
CA TRP A 56 -14.49 17.78 7.33
C TRP A 56 -15.92 17.65 6.78
N GLN A 57 -16.10 17.71 5.47
CA GLN A 57 -17.39 17.59 4.75
C GLN A 57 -18.46 18.59 5.25
N ARG A 58 -18.01 19.73 5.77
CA ARG A 58 -18.85 20.85 6.23
C ARG A 58 -18.16 22.20 6.04
N GLU A 59 -18.91 23.28 6.13
CA GLU A 59 -18.36 24.63 6.17
C GLU A 59 -17.56 24.89 7.45
N PRO A 60 -16.41 25.59 7.37
CA PRO A 60 -15.69 26.06 8.55
C PRO A 60 -16.44 27.19 9.25
N THR A 61 -16.35 27.23 10.58
CA THR A 61 -16.71 28.44 11.32
C THR A 61 -15.71 29.57 11.05
N PRO A 62 -16.06 30.83 11.35
CA PRO A 62 -15.13 31.94 11.22
C PRO A 62 -13.82 31.75 12.01
N GLU A 63 -13.91 31.15 13.21
CA GLU A 63 -12.76 30.87 14.07
C GLU A 63 -11.86 29.77 13.47
N GLU A 64 -12.45 28.70 12.91
CA GLU A 64 -11.73 27.62 12.25
C GLU A 64 -11.01 28.15 11.00
N LEU A 65 -11.69 28.97 10.21
CA LEU A 65 -11.09 29.56 9.02
C LEU A 65 -9.96 30.55 9.36
N ARG A 66 -10.11 31.34 10.43
CA ARG A 66 -9.04 32.18 10.97
C ARG A 66 -7.84 31.35 11.37
N SER A 67 -8.05 30.28 12.14
CA SER A 67 -6.97 29.38 12.58
C SER A 67 -6.24 28.74 11.39
N ALA A 68 -6.98 28.32 10.36
CA ALA A 68 -6.40 27.78 9.13
C ALA A 68 -5.53 28.80 8.39
N LEU A 69 -5.98 30.07 8.32
CA LEU A 69 -5.19 31.15 7.72
C LEU A 69 -3.94 31.50 8.54
N GLU A 70 -4.05 31.56 9.87
CA GLU A 70 -2.89 31.79 10.75
C GLU A 70 -1.85 30.67 10.59
N GLN A 71 -2.30 29.43 10.50
CA GLN A 71 -1.42 28.30 10.22
C GLN A 71 -0.77 28.39 8.84
N HIS A 72 -1.52 28.77 7.81
CA HIS A 72 -0.98 29.01 6.47
C HIS A 72 0.10 30.10 6.45
N ILE A 73 -0.17 31.24 7.11
CA ILE A 73 0.81 32.32 7.26
C ILE A 73 2.08 31.83 7.95
N ARG A 74 1.92 31.08 9.04
CA ARG A 74 3.05 30.50 9.78
C ARG A 74 3.89 29.57 8.92
N GLN A 75 3.25 28.70 8.14
CA GLN A 75 3.94 27.81 7.20
C GLN A 75 4.72 28.59 6.16
N GLU A 76 4.11 29.62 5.55
CA GLU A 76 4.76 30.43 4.52
C GLU A 76 5.95 31.20 5.06
N VAL A 77 5.85 31.80 6.26
CA VAL A 77 6.96 32.49 6.92
C VAL A 77 8.12 31.55 7.19
N LEU A 78 7.85 30.39 7.79
CA LEU A 78 8.87 29.39 8.10
C LEU A 78 9.52 28.83 6.82
N TYR A 79 8.74 28.56 5.78
CA TYR A 79 9.24 28.10 4.49
C TYR A 79 10.20 29.10 3.85
N ARG A 80 9.81 30.40 3.79
CA ARG A 80 10.67 31.44 3.24
C ARG A 80 11.96 31.64 4.04
N GLU A 81 11.86 31.58 5.37
CA GLU A 81 13.04 31.68 6.22
C GLU A 81 13.97 30.46 6.05
N ALA A 82 13.42 29.26 5.89
CA ALA A 82 14.22 28.07 5.63
C ALA A 82 14.97 28.17 4.29
N LEU A 83 14.30 28.63 3.23
CA LEU A 83 14.93 28.89 1.92
C LEU A 83 16.02 29.99 2.02
N ALA A 84 15.76 31.07 2.76
CA ALA A 84 16.74 32.16 2.96
C ALA A 84 17.99 31.67 3.71
N ARG A 85 17.86 30.63 4.52
CA ARG A 85 18.97 29.96 5.22
C ARG A 85 19.57 28.80 4.46
N GLU A 86 19.09 28.54 3.23
CA GLU A 86 19.55 27.44 2.38
C GLU A 86 19.40 26.04 3.04
N TYR A 87 18.38 25.86 3.92
CA TYR A 87 18.13 24.57 4.58
C TYR A 87 17.61 23.48 3.63
N ASP A 88 17.25 23.87 2.41
CA ASP A 88 16.92 22.96 1.31
C ASP A 88 18.16 22.35 0.62
N ARG A 89 19.35 22.94 0.83
CA ARG A 89 20.59 22.49 0.19
C ARG A 89 21.19 21.33 0.99
N ASP A 90 21.56 20.28 0.27
CA ASP A 90 22.25 19.08 0.80
C ASP A 90 21.53 18.36 1.97
N ASP A 91 20.26 18.67 2.21
CA ASP A 91 19.43 17.99 3.20
C ASP A 91 18.75 16.74 2.57
N LEU A 92 19.00 15.57 3.18
CA LEU A 92 18.42 14.30 2.69
C LEU A 92 16.91 14.22 2.84
N VAL A 93 16.33 14.92 3.83
CA VAL A 93 14.87 14.93 4.03
C VAL A 93 14.21 15.73 2.92
N VAL A 94 14.76 16.90 2.59
CA VAL A 94 14.28 17.74 1.50
C VAL A 94 14.44 17.03 0.15
N ARG A 95 15.60 16.44 -0.11
CA ARG A 95 15.83 15.65 -1.36
C ARG A 95 14.82 14.52 -1.51
N ARG A 96 14.58 13.76 -0.44
CA ARG A 96 13.58 12.68 -0.45
C ARG A 96 12.17 13.21 -0.67
N ALA A 97 11.79 14.33 -0.04
CA ALA A 97 10.50 14.95 -0.22
C ALA A 97 10.28 15.44 -1.66
N MET A 98 11.31 16.03 -2.28
CA MET A 98 11.29 16.45 -3.69
C MET A 98 11.14 15.26 -4.64
N GLN A 99 11.92 14.19 -4.43
CA GLN A 99 11.81 12.96 -5.19
C GLN A 99 10.39 12.37 -5.08
N GLN A 100 9.87 12.21 -3.86
CA GLN A 100 8.53 11.71 -3.63
C GLN A 100 7.45 12.56 -4.31
N LYS A 101 7.64 13.88 -4.33
CA LYS A 101 6.71 14.80 -5.03
C LYS A 101 6.70 14.55 -6.53
N MET A 102 7.87 14.36 -7.15
CA MET A 102 7.98 14.05 -8.58
C MET A 102 7.33 12.71 -8.90
N GLU A 103 7.66 11.66 -8.13
CA GLU A 103 7.06 10.33 -8.29
C GLU A 103 5.54 10.33 -8.09
N PHE A 104 5.05 11.09 -7.12
CA PHE A 104 3.60 11.26 -6.87
C PHE A 104 2.88 11.88 -8.07
N LEU A 105 3.47 12.91 -8.67
CA LEU A 105 2.88 13.57 -9.85
C LEU A 105 2.80 12.60 -11.03
N ALA A 106 3.86 11.82 -11.30
CA ALA A 106 3.86 10.81 -12.35
C ALA A 106 2.79 9.72 -12.09
N ALA A 107 2.75 9.18 -10.86
CA ALA A 107 1.78 8.18 -10.46
C ALA A 107 0.33 8.70 -10.56
N SER A 108 0.10 9.98 -10.25
CA SER A 108 -1.23 10.59 -10.35
C SER A 108 -1.70 10.75 -11.80
N GLN A 109 -0.78 10.99 -12.72
CA GLN A 109 -1.10 11.07 -14.16
C GLN A 109 -1.45 9.70 -14.74
N ALA A 110 -0.81 8.63 -14.26
CA ALA A 110 -1.08 7.27 -14.71
C ALA A 110 -2.48 6.75 -14.34
N LEU A 111 -3.16 7.37 -13.39
CA LEU A 111 -4.47 6.96 -12.89
C LEU A 111 -5.61 7.90 -13.29
N GLN A 112 -5.49 8.62 -14.40
CA GLN A 112 -6.55 9.56 -14.82
C GLN A 112 -7.82 8.85 -15.27
N GLU A 113 -7.70 7.65 -15.82
CA GLU A 113 -8.83 6.83 -16.24
C GLU A 113 -8.77 5.46 -15.55
N PRO A 114 -9.92 4.94 -15.06
CA PRO A 114 -9.98 3.59 -14.52
C PRO A 114 -9.75 2.56 -15.65
N PRO A 115 -9.19 1.39 -15.33
CA PRO A 115 -8.98 0.35 -16.32
C PRO A 115 -10.33 -0.15 -16.87
N THR A 116 -10.38 -0.43 -18.16
CA THR A 116 -11.54 -1.01 -18.84
C THR A 116 -11.74 -2.49 -18.47
N GLU A 117 -12.94 -3.02 -18.69
CA GLU A 117 -13.20 -4.45 -18.44
C GLU A 117 -12.27 -5.35 -19.27
N GLU A 118 -11.95 -4.97 -20.50
CA GLU A 118 -11.05 -5.71 -21.38
C GLU A 118 -9.62 -5.75 -20.85
N GLU A 119 -9.13 -4.64 -20.28
CA GLU A 119 -7.82 -4.56 -19.64
C GLU A 119 -7.76 -5.40 -18.37
N ILE A 120 -8.83 -5.37 -17.55
CA ILE A 120 -8.92 -6.17 -16.34
C ILE A 120 -8.89 -7.67 -16.68
N GLU A 121 -9.68 -8.10 -17.67
CA GLU A 121 -9.74 -9.48 -18.11
C GLU A 121 -8.39 -9.95 -18.68
N ALA A 122 -7.78 -9.15 -19.53
CA ALA A 122 -6.47 -9.45 -20.12
C ALA A 122 -5.36 -9.55 -19.05
N PHE A 123 -5.36 -8.63 -18.08
CA PHE A 123 -4.40 -8.64 -16.98
C PHE A 123 -4.56 -9.88 -16.09
N PHE A 124 -5.80 -10.23 -15.77
CA PHE A 124 -6.13 -11.43 -15.01
C PHE A 124 -5.71 -12.70 -15.77
N ALA A 125 -6.03 -12.80 -17.07
CA ALA A 125 -5.72 -13.97 -17.88
C ALA A 125 -4.23 -14.34 -17.89
N LEU A 126 -3.34 -13.32 -17.89
CA LEU A 126 -1.90 -13.51 -17.83
C LEU A 126 -1.38 -13.92 -16.43
N ARG A 127 -2.19 -13.77 -15.38
CA ARG A 127 -1.76 -13.91 -13.97
C ARG A 127 -2.75 -14.72 -13.12
N GLN A 128 -3.53 -15.61 -13.70
CA GLN A 128 -4.61 -16.36 -13.05
C GLN A 128 -4.20 -17.02 -11.74
N GLU A 129 -3.01 -17.62 -11.70
CA GLU A 129 -2.50 -18.30 -10.50
C GLU A 129 -2.28 -17.36 -9.31
N ARG A 130 -1.99 -16.08 -9.56
CA ARG A 130 -1.87 -15.06 -8.51
C ARG A 130 -3.19 -14.80 -7.78
N TYR A 131 -4.30 -15.05 -8.46
CA TYR A 131 -5.64 -14.83 -7.95
C TYR A 131 -6.34 -16.10 -7.49
N ARG A 132 -5.66 -17.24 -7.55
CA ARG A 132 -6.20 -18.52 -7.08
C ARG A 132 -6.77 -18.37 -5.67
N LEU A 133 -8.01 -18.80 -5.49
CA LEU A 133 -8.64 -18.90 -4.19
C LEU A 133 -8.13 -20.19 -3.51
N PRO A 134 -7.68 -20.13 -2.26
CA PRO A 134 -7.25 -21.31 -1.54
C PRO A 134 -8.44 -22.24 -1.31
N ALA A 135 -8.17 -23.51 -1.06
CA ALA A 135 -9.16 -24.41 -0.49
C ALA A 135 -9.61 -23.89 0.87
N VAL A 136 -10.89 -23.97 1.14
CA VAL A 136 -11.45 -23.64 2.45
C VAL A 136 -12.28 -24.81 2.96
N LEU A 137 -12.33 -24.97 4.28
CA LEU A 137 -13.10 -26.03 4.92
C LEU A 137 -13.92 -25.47 6.09
N SER A 138 -15.09 -26.05 6.28
CA SER A 138 -15.91 -25.89 7.46
C SER A 138 -15.81 -27.18 8.27
N PHE A 139 -15.52 -27.08 9.56
CA PHE A 139 -15.37 -28.25 10.38
C PHE A 139 -15.87 -28.03 11.82
N SER A 140 -16.25 -29.11 12.46
CA SER A 140 -16.51 -29.15 13.89
C SER A 140 -15.41 -29.93 14.60
N GLN A 141 -15.12 -29.56 15.85
CA GLN A 141 -14.09 -30.21 16.64
C GLN A 141 -14.54 -30.41 18.10
N ILE A 142 -14.01 -31.47 18.71
CA ILE A 142 -14.16 -31.76 20.15
C ILE A 142 -12.75 -31.96 20.69
N TYR A 143 -12.41 -31.20 21.73
CA TYR A 143 -11.11 -31.21 22.37
C TYR A 143 -11.05 -32.18 23.53
N LEU A 144 -9.94 -32.94 23.64
CA LEU A 144 -9.60 -33.77 24.79
C LEU A 144 -8.22 -33.37 25.34
N SER A 145 -8.19 -33.04 26.62
CA SER A 145 -6.99 -32.56 27.31
C SER A 145 -6.12 -33.71 27.77
N PRO A 146 -4.89 -33.86 27.24
CA PRO A 146 -3.94 -34.84 27.76
C PRO A 146 -3.58 -34.56 29.22
N ASP A 147 -3.53 -33.30 29.64
CA ASP A 147 -3.20 -32.95 31.03
C ASP A 147 -4.27 -33.43 32.03
N LYS A 148 -5.55 -33.39 31.64
CA LYS A 148 -6.66 -33.86 32.50
C LYS A 148 -6.82 -35.37 32.50
N ARG A 149 -6.54 -36.02 31.36
CA ARG A 149 -6.82 -37.44 31.12
C ARG A 149 -5.60 -38.35 31.26
N GLY A 150 -4.40 -37.76 31.31
CA GLY A 150 -3.13 -38.47 31.44
C GLY A 150 -2.93 -39.49 30.32
N VAL A 151 -2.37 -40.64 30.66
CA VAL A 151 -2.09 -41.75 29.74
C VAL A 151 -3.34 -42.38 29.10
N GLY A 152 -4.52 -42.09 29.60
CA GLY A 152 -5.80 -42.57 29.06
C GLY A 152 -6.42 -41.64 28.00
N ALA A 153 -5.82 -40.50 27.67
CA ALA A 153 -6.40 -39.53 26.78
C ALA A 153 -6.68 -40.07 25.37
N GLU A 154 -5.75 -40.84 24.83
CA GLU A 154 -5.88 -41.44 23.49
C GLU A 154 -6.99 -42.50 23.46
N GLN A 155 -7.06 -43.39 24.48
CA GLN A 155 -8.15 -44.34 24.58
C GLN A 155 -9.51 -43.68 24.74
N ALA A 156 -9.60 -42.64 25.57
CA ALA A 156 -10.83 -41.83 25.73
C ALA A 156 -11.25 -41.19 24.40
N ALA A 157 -10.30 -40.74 23.59
CA ALA A 157 -10.59 -40.20 22.26
C ALA A 157 -11.17 -41.25 21.32
N ILE A 158 -10.60 -42.45 21.32
CA ILE A 158 -11.06 -43.58 20.50
C ILE A 158 -12.49 -43.99 20.91
N ASP A 159 -12.74 -44.12 22.21
CA ASP A 159 -14.06 -44.48 22.73
C ASP A 159 -15.12 -43.43 22.41
N LEU A 160 -14.78 -42.13 22.59
CA LEU A 160 -15.65 -41.04 22.23
C LEU A 160 -15.90 -40.95 20.70
N LEU A 161 -14.88 -41.23 19.88
CA LEU A 161 -15.03 -41.26 18.43
C LEU A 161 -16.07 -42.34 18.00
N ALA A 162 -16.06 -43.50 18.63
CA ALA A 162 -17.04 -44.54 18.38
C ALA A 162 -18.47 -44.10 18.75
N GLN A 163 -18.63 -43.39 19.86
CA GLN A 163 -19.89 -42.81 20.28
C GLN A 163 -20.38 -41.73 19.29
N LEU A 164 -19.52 -40.77 18.91
CA LEU A 164 -19.87 -39.71 17.96
C LEU A 164 -20.30 -40.25 16.60
N ARG A 165 -19.68 -41.32 16.15
CA ARG A 165 -20.06 -41.97 14.87
C ARG A 165 -21.42 -42.67 14.97
N ALA A 166 -21.82 -43.12 16.15
CA ALA A 166 -23.11 -43.76 16.37
C ALA A 166 -24.24 -42.73 16.56
N GLU A 167 -23.97 -41.62 17.26
CA GLU A 167 -24.98 -40.63 17.65
C GLU A 167 -25.12 -39.50 16.66
N ASP A 168 -24.02 -39.12 15.99
CA ASP A 168 -23.87 -37.96 15.12
C ASP A 168 -24.53 -36.65 15.68
N PRO A 169 -24.05 -36.17 16.83
CA PRO A 169 -24.71 -35.08 17.56
C PRO A 169 -24.77 -33.76 16.79
N ASP A 170 -25.79 -32.95 17.07
CA ASP A 170 -25.93 -31.59 16.56
C ASP A 170 -24.71 -30.73 16.99
N ALA A 171 -24.28 -29.82 16.13
CA ALA A 171 -23.17 -28.90 16.37
C ALA A 171 -23.31 -28.08 17.67
N ARG A 172 -24.55 -27.85 18.12
CA ARG A 172 -24.87 -27.11 19.36
C ARG A 172 -24.51 -27.85 20.65
N ASP A 173 -24.43 -29.15 20.59
CA ASP A 173 -24.23 -30.00 21.77
C ASP A 173 -22.78 -30.47 21.93
N LEU A 174 -21.90 -30.17 20.97
CA LEU A 174 -20.50 -30.66 20.89
C LEU A 174 -19.66 -30.30 22.12
N ALA A 175 -19.91 -29.13 22.71
CA ALA A 175 -19.17 -28.68 23.89
C ALA A 175 -19.38 -29.59 25.12
N SER A 176 -20.42 -30.39 25.14
CA SER A 176 -20.73 -31.34 26.26
C SER A 176 -19.93 -32.64 26.20
N TYR A 177 -19.35 -32.98 25.03
CA TYR A 177 -18.65 -34.25 24.81
C TYR A 177 -17.16 -34.15 25.15
N GLY A 178 -16.57 -32.96 25.12
CA GLY A 178 -15.14 -32.75 25.29
C GLY A 178 -14.73 -32.03 26.56
N ASP A 179 -13.47 -31.71 26.65
CA ASP A 179 -12.90 -30.90 27.73
C ASP A 179 -13.01 -29.41 27.34
N THR A 180 -13.15 -28.54 28.33
CA THR A 180 -13.25 -27.10 28.11
C THR A 180 -11.92 -26.52 27.63
N ILE A 181 -11.96 -25.76 26.55
CA ILE A 181 -10.85 -25.00 25.98
C ILE A 181 -11.40 -23.66 25.45
N MET A 182 -10.51 -22.67 25.24
CA MET A 182 -10.87 -21.36 24.65
C MET A 182 -10.89 -21.40 23.09
N LEU A 183 -11.22 -22.52 22.51
CA LEU A 183 -11.41 -22.69 21.07
C LEU A 183 -12.89 -22.95 20.80
N GLU A 184 -13.35 -22.46 19.64
CA GLU A 184 -14.71 -22.76 19.18
C GLU A 184 -14.86 -24.24 18.81
N THR A 185 -16.07 -24.75 18.94
CA THR A 185 -16.39 -26.12 18.53
C THR A 185 -16.71 -26.27 17.05
N SER A 186 -16.94 -25.15 16.36
CA SER A 186 -17.28 -25.14 14.93
C SER A 186 -16.64 -23.95 14.23
N TYR A 187 -16.09 -24.20 13.07
CA TYR A 187 -15.42 -23.25 12.21
C TYR A 187 -16.01 -23.31 10.81
N ALA A 188 -16.29 -22.17 10.19
CA ALA A 188 -16.86 -22.06 8.85
C ALA A 188 -15.91 -21.36 7.89
N GLY A 189 -15.71 -21.94 6.70
CA GLY A 189 -14.98 -21.31 5.60
C GLY A 189 -13.53 -20.95 5.92
N GLN A 190 -12.82 -21.80 6.68
CA GLN A 190 -11.44 -21.57 7.10
C GLN A 190 -10.46 -22.06 6.05
N SER A 191 -9.52 -21.24 5.64
CA SER A 191 -8.36 -21.67 4.85
C SER A 191 -7.40 -22.50 5.69
N GLU A 192 -6.58 -23.33 5.06
CA GLU A 192 -5.53 -24.10 5.73
C GLU A 192 -4.62 -23.21 6.60
N ARG A 193 -4.32 -21.99 6.13
CA ARG A 193 -3.51 -21.02 6.88
C ARG A 193 -4.19 -20.56 8.17
N GLU A 194 -5.49 -20.31 8.14
CA GLU A 194 -6.26 -19.91 9.34
C GLU A 194 -6.35 -21.07 10.33
N VAL A 195 -6.57 -22.29 9.85
CA VAL A 195 -6.54 -23.48 10.69
C VAL A 195 -5.16 -23.70 11.30
N SER A 196 -4.08 -23.54 10.52
CA SER A 196 -2.71 -23.62 11.00
C SER A 196 -2.40 -22.56 12.06
N ALA A 197 -2.87 -21.34 11.88
CA ALA A 197 -2.69 -20.27 12.87
C ALA A 197 -3.41 -20.56 14.20
N ALA A 198 -4.56 -21.23 14.15
CA ALA A 198 -5.36 -21.56 15.34
C ALA A 198 -4.91 -22.84 16.04
N PHE A 199 -4.51 -23.89 15.30
CA PHE A 199 -4.29 -25.23 15.85
C PHE A 199 -2.86 -25.75 15.64
N GLY A 200 -2.07 -25.10 14.80
CA GLY A 200 -0.74 -25.55 14.37
C GLY A 200 -0.74 -26.28 13.02
N GLU A 201 0.41 -26.30 12.37
CA GLU A 201 0.59 -26.78 11.00
C GLU A 201 0.22 -28.27 10.84
N LEU A 202 0.69 -29.13 11.74
CA LEU A 202 0.40 -30.57 11.69
C LEU A 202 -1.09 -30.89 11.79
N PHE A 203 -1.83 -30.11 12.60
CA PHE A 203 -3.28 -30.25 12.70
C PHE A 203 -3.96 -29.83 11.39
N ALA A 204 -3.59 -28.70 10.84
CA ALA A 204 -4.16 -28.19 9.59
C ALA A 204 -3.96 -29.16 8.43
N GLU A 205 -2.72 -29.67 8.25
CA GLU A 205 -2.41 -30.69 7.24
C GLU A 205 -3.24 -31.98 7.40
N ALA A 206 -3.46 -32.40 8.64
CA ALA A 206 -4.26 -33.59 8.91
C ALA A 206 -5.74 -33.34 8.55
N VAL A 207 -6.32 -32.22 9.01
CA VAL A 207 -7.74 -31.90 8.82
C VAL A 207 -8.08 -31.69 7.35
N VAL A 208 -7.20 -31.07 6.57
CA VAL A 208 -7.40 -30.88 5.11
C VAL A 208 -7.55 -32.22 4.39
N ARG A 209 -6.97 -33.30 4.89
CA ARG A 209 -7.03 -34.66 4.27
C ARG A 209 -8.18 -35.53 4.76
N LEU A 210 -8.90 -35.13 5.83
CA LEU A 210 -9.99 -35.92 6.38
C LEU A 210 -11.18 -36.03 5.40
N PRO A 211 -11.93 -37.12 5.39
CA PRO A 211 -13.14 -37.23 4.62
C PRO A 211 -14.21 -36.26 5.16
N VAL A 212 -15.06 -35.74 4.24
CA VAL A 212 -16.21 -34.88 4.57
C VAL A 212 -17.35 -35.73 5.14
N GLY A 213 -18.01 -35.23 6.16
CA GLY A 213 -19.25 -35.80 6.70
C GLY A 213 -19.05 -36.80 7.86
N GLU A 214 -17.82 -37.20 8.17
CA GLU A 214 -17.55 -38.23 9.18
C GLU A 214 -16.67 -37.68 10.31
N TRP A 215 -16.94 -38.13 11.55
CA TRP A 215 -16.05 -37.90 12.68
C TRP A 215 -14.76 -38.73 12.53
N GLN A 216 -13.62 -38.07 12.66
CA GLN A 216 -12.30 -38.59 12.50
C GLN A 216 -11.37 -38.16 13.65
N GLY A 217 -10.28 -38.90 13.85
CA GLY A 217 -9.29 -38.58 14.88
C GLY A 217 -8.83 -39.80 15.67
N PRO A 218 -8.10 -39.60 16.74
CA PRO A 218 -7.68 -38.30 17.28
C PRO A 218 -6.64 -37.57 16.39
N VAL A 219 -6.81 -36.28 16.19
CA VAL A 219 -5.86 -35.38 15.53
C VAL A 219 -5.17 -34.53 16.59
N SER A 220 -3.84 -34.51 16.57
CA SER A 220 -3.04 -33.76 17.54
C SER A 220 -2.89 -32.29 17.14
N SER A 221 -2.95 -31.38 18.10
CA SER A 221 -2.63 -29.96 17.96
C SER A 221 -1.62 -29.53 19.03
N GLY A 222 -1.24 -28.26 19.05
CA GLY A 222 -0.48 -27.67 20.14
C GLY A 222 -1.19 -27.69 21.49
N TYR A 223 -2.50 -27.91 21.53
CA TYR A 223 -3.33 -27.94 22.75
C TYR A 223 -3.57 -29.36 23.27
N GLY A 224 -3.56 -30.36 22.40
CA GLY A 224 -3.83 -31.77 22.76
C GLY A 224 -4.51 -32.52 21.62
N LEU A 225 -5.47 -33.38 21.97
CA LEU A 225 -6.15 -34.26 21.03
C LEU A 225 -7.51 -33.66 20.62
N HIS A 226 -7.87 -33.84 19.34
CA HIS A 226 -9.15 -33.40 18.80
C HIS A 226 -9.81 -34.52 18.00
N LEU A 227 -11.13 -34.62 18.12
CA LEU A 227 -11.96 -35.34 17.18
C LEU A 227 -12.56 -34.31 16.24
N VAL A 228 -12.48 -34.52 14.94
CA VAL A 228 -12.83 -33.55 13.91
C VAL A 228 -13.85 -34.13 12.94
N LYS A 229 -14.86 -33.36 12.56
CA LYS A 229 -15.77 -33.66 11.47
C LYS A 229 -15.69 -32.51 10.46
N VAL A 230 -15.13 -32.78 9.29
CA VAL A 230 -15.19 -31.83 8.17
C VAL A 230 -16.62 -31.83 7.64
N VAL A 231 -17.28 -30.68 7.73
CA VAL A 231 -18.69 -30.52 7.30
C VAL A 231 -18.74 -30.22 5.81
N GLU A 232 -17.84 -29.37 5.33
CA GLU A 232 -17.79 -28.92 3.94
C GLU A 232 -16.35 -28.60 3.55
N ARG A 233 -16.02 -28.82 2.29
CA ARG A 233 -14.74 -28.46 1.70
C ARG A 233 -14.97 -27.87 0.32
N GLU A 234 -14.45 -26.67 0.10
CA GLU A 234 -14.31 -26.09 -1.22
C GLU A 234 -12.86 -26.25 -1.69
N GLU A 235 -12.68 -26.84 -2.86
CA GLU A 235 -11.35 -27.03 -3.43
C GLU A 235 -10.74 -25.70 -3.90
N SER A 236 -9.41 -25.62 -3.90
CA SER A 236 -8.70 -24.48 -4.47
C SER A 236 -9.03 -24.35 -5.96
N ARG A 237 -9.41 -23.15 -6.37
CA ARG A 237 -9.76 -22.89 -7.77
C ARG A 237 -9.27 -21.53 -8.25
N VAL A 238 -9.11 -21.39 -9.54
CA VAL A 238 -8.99 -20.08 -10.18
C VAL A 238 -10.40 -19.49 -10.25
N PRO A 239 -10.63 -18.30 -9.68
CA PRO A 239 -11.93 -17.63 -9.73
C PRO A 239 -12.20 -17.09 -11.15
N GLU A 240 -13.42 -16.69 -11.42
CA GLU A 240 -13.68 -15.76 -12.51
C GLU A 240 -13.12 -14.37 -12.16
N TRP A 241 -12.64 -13.63 -13.15
CA TRP A 241 -12.02 -12.32 -12.88
C TRP A 241 -12.97 -11.34 -12.16
N ARG A 242 -14.29 -11.47 -12.39
CA ARG A 242 -15.31 -10.63 -11.75
C ARG A 242 -15.39 -10.86 -10.23
N GLU A 243 -15.10 -12.06 -9.76
CA GLU A 243 -15.09 -12.38 -8.33
C GLU A 243 -13.95 -11.67 -7.60
N VAL A 244 -12.87 -11.38 -8.30
CA VAL A 244 -11.65 -10.76 -7.76
C VAL A 244 -11.33 -9.41 -8.41
N ALA A 245 -12.28 -8.81 -9.12
CA ALA A 245 -12.09 -7.58 -9.89
C ALA A 245 -11.40 -6.46 -9.09
N GLY A 246 -11.81 -6.24 -7.84
CA GLY A 246 -11.19 -5.23 -6.98
C GLY A 246 -9.70 -5.47 -6.73
N ARG A 247 -9.27 -6.72 -6.58
CA ARG A 247 -7.86 -7.08 -6.42
C ARG A 247 -7.09 -6.88 -7.72
N VAL A 248 -7.69 -7.29 -8.85
CA VAL A 248 -7.08 -7.12 -10.19
C VAL A 248 -6.90 -5.65 -10.50
N ILE A 249 -7.92 -4.81 -10.28
CA ILE A 249 -7.85 -3.36 -10.48
C ILE A 249 -6.73 -2.75 -9.60
N SER A 250 -6.67 -3.11 -8.33
CA SER A 250 -5.62 -2.61 -7.44
C SER A 250 -4.21 -2.99 -7.91
N ASP A 251 -4.04 -4.20 -8.46
CA ASP A 251 -2.76 -4.64 -9.01
C ASP A 251 -2.40 -3.90 -10.31
N ILE A 252 -3.37 -3.67 -11.20
CA ILE A 252 -3.20 -2.84 -12.42
C ILE A 252 -2.74 -1.42 -12.02
N GLU A 253 -3.46 -0.79 -11.10
CA GLU A 253 -3.12 0.55 -10.62
C GLU A 253 -1.73 0.60 -9.97
N PHE A 254 -1.37 -0.42 -9.21
CA PHE A 254 -0.05 -0.52 -8.59
C PHE A 254 1.06 -0.62 -9.66
N GLU A 255 0.89 -1.50 -10.66
CA GLU A 255 1.86 -1.65 -11.76
C GLU A 255 1.92 -0.38 -12.63
N ALA A 256 0.78 0.27 -12.91
CA ALA A 256 0.75 1.53 -13.65
C ALA A 256 1.50 2.65 -12.92
N LYS A 257 1.30 2.79 -11.60
CA LYS A 257 2.05 3.76 -10.78
C LYS A 257 3.54 3.49 -10.77
N ALA A 258 3.96 2.24 -10.64
CA ALA A 258 5.36 1.85 -10.66
C ALA A 258 5.99 2.16 -12.02
N SER A 259 5.33 1.74 -13.11
CA SER A 259 5.78 2.02 -14.48
C SER A 259 5.89 3.52 -14.77
N ALA A 260 4.92 4.33 -14.33
CA ALA A 260 4.96 5.78 -14.53
C ALA A 260 6.15 6.45 -13.82
N LYS A 261 6.53 5.97 -12.64
CA LYS A 261 7.72 6.46 -11.93
C LYS A 261 9.00 6.13 -12.68
N ASP A 262 9.11 4.89 -13.16
CA ASP A 262 10.27 4.43 -13.93
C ASP A 262 10.39 5.18 -15.27
N GLN A 263 9.27 5.39 -15.97
CA GLN A 263 9.23 6.16 -17.22
C GLN A 263 9.64 7.62 -16.97
N LEU A 264 9.12 8.26 -15.92
CA LEU A 264 9.54 9.61 -15.54
C LEU A 264 11.04 9.68 -15.28
N TYR A 265 11.59 8.72 -14.54
CA TYR A 265 13.03 8.66 -14.28
C TYR A 265 13.82 8.51 -15.59
N GLN A 266 13.44 7.59 -16.46
CA GLN A 266 14.12 7.37 -17.74
C GLN A 266 14.08 8.61 -18.66
N GLU A 267 12.94 9.30 -18.71
CA GLU A 267 12.78 10.54 -19.47
C GLU A 267 13.70 11.66 -18.93
N ILE A 268 13.69 11.85 -17.61
CA ILE A 268 14.50 12.90 -16.98
C ILE A 268 16.00 12.55 -17.06
N ALA A 269 16.37 11.30 -16.82
CA ALA A 269 17.76 10.85 -16.78
C ALA A 269 18.53 11.13 -18.08
N GLN A 270 17.83 11.16 -19.23
CA GLN A 270 18.42 11.52 -20.53
C GLN A 270 19.00 12.94 -20.57
N ASN A 271 18.55 13.83 -19.67
CA ASN A 271 19.01 15.20 -19.57
C ASN A 271 20.22 15.37 -18.62
N TYR A 272 20.69 14.27 -18.02
CA TYR A 272 21.79 14.29 -17.05
C TYR A 272 22.94 13.40 -17.53
N GLU A 273 24.16 13.89 -17.37
CA GLU A 273 25.37 13.11 -17.57
C GLU A 273 25.87 12.63 -16.21
N VAL A 274 25.91 11.29 -16.02
CA VAL A 274 26.36 10.69 -14.77
C VAL A 274 27.80 10.23 -14.89
N PHE A 275 28.69 10.85 -14.14
CA PHE A 275 30.08 10.45 -14.03
C PHE A 275 30.29 9.56 -12.82
N LEU A 276 30.82 8.37 -13.06
CA LEU A 276 31.25 7.44 -12.01
C LEU A 276 32.79 7.49 -11.94
N ASP A 277 33.33 7.68 -10.75
CA ASP A 277 34.76 7.50 -10.56
C ASP A 277 35.17 6.03 -10.70
N SER A 278 36.48 5.77 -10.74
CA SER A 278 37.02 4.43 -10.98
C SER A 278 36.66 3.43 -9.87
N GLU A 279 36.54 3.88 -8.62
CA GLU A 279 36.23 3.04 -7.47
C GLU A 279 34.76 2.60 -7.48
N VAL A 280 33.83 3.54 -7.74
CA VAL A 280 32.39 3.24 -7.86
C VAL A 280 32.13 2.33 -9.05
N ARG A 281 32.82 2.55 -10.18
CA ARG A 281 32.68 1.69 -11.37
C ARG A 281 33.15 0.27 -11.09
N ALA A 282 34.30 0.10 -10.47
CA ALA A 282 34.83 -1.22 -10.11
C ALA A 282 33.91 -1.95 -9.14
N PHE A 283 33.31 -1.24 -8.16
CA PHE A 283 32.33 -1.82 -7.25
C PHE A 283 31.08 -2.32 -7.96
N LEU A 284 30.50 -1.53 -8.86
CA LEU A 284 29.30 -1.94 -9.61
C LEU A 284 29.57 -3.14 -10.53
N GLU A 285 30.73 -3.18 -11.18
CA GLU A 285 31.16 -4.32 -12.02
C GLU A 285 31.40 -5.61 -11.20
N SER A 286 31.79 -5.48 -9.94
CA SER A 286 32.00 -6.64 -9.04
C SER A 286 30.71 -7.19 -8.43
N ALA A 287 29.65 -6.40 -8.41
CA ALA A 287 28.37 -6.72 -7.75
C ALA A 287 27.28 -7.23 -8.71
N GLY A 288 27.52 -7.24 -10.03
CA GLY A 288 26.61 -7.71 -11.08
C GLY A 288 27.10 -9.02 -11.67
#